data_b526ebbb780b70d1adfadb64c9e828df
#
_entry.id   b526ebbb780b70d1adfadb64c9e828df
#
_cell.length_a   1.000
_cell.length_b   1.000
_cell.length_c   1.000
_cell.angle_alpha   90.00
_cell.angle_beta   90.00
_cell.angle_gamma   90.00
#
_symmetry.space_group_name_H-M   'P 1'
#
loop_
_entity.id
_entity.type
_entity.pdbx_description
1 polymer ?
#
loop_
_entity_poly.entity_id
_entity_poly.type
_entity_poly.pdbx_seq_one_letter_code
_entity_poly.pdbx_strand_id
1 'polypeptide(L)'
;MPQNQLVITIIDESGSKQLKFSKNLKRNLIISVVIFLLIVGFGVGFLKFLIAKMDTMTAERNAVLRDFRDLYQKNYTLTKEIKNKREELFIVGQKIRTIESLIEVKRGANGGVHLYDEVDLENLNLAQKHLALMLIPNGMPMKTYSAIKPTKERNHPIKKIKGVESGIDFIAPLNTPVYASADGIVDFVKTNSNVGYGNLVRIEHAFGFSSIYTHLDHVNVQPKSFIQKGQLVGYSGKSGNSGGEKLHYEVRFLGKILDVQKFLAWDLDHFQSALEENKFIEWKNLFWVLEDIVQLQEHVDKDALINQ
;
A
#
# COMPACT_ATOMS: atom_id res chain seq x y z
N MET A 1 3.30 69.30 50.79
CA MET A 1 3.51 67.83 50.98
C MET A 1 4.95 67.52 50.59
N PRO A 2 5.79 66.95 51.41
CA PRO A 2 7.19 66.70 51.07
C PRO A 2 7.26 65.56 50.04
N GLN A 3 7.81 65.85 48.90
CA GLN A 3 8.07 64.86 47.89
C GLN A 3 9.17 63.88 48.34
N ASN A 4 8.83 62.71 48.69
CA ASN A 4 9.73 61.63 49.11
C ASN A 4 10.57 61.15 47.91
N GLN A 5 11.55 61.91 47.46
CA GLN A 5 12.51 61.58 46.43
C GLN A 5 13.91 61.45 47.06
N LEU A 6 14.63 60.41 46.65
CA LEU A 6 16.04 60.22 46.98
C LEU A 6 16.85 60.88 45.84
N VAL A 7 17.67 61.90 46.26
CA VAL A 7 18.51 62.61 45.30
C VAL A 7 19.95 62.22 45.56
N ILE A 8 20.59 61.62 44.57
CA ILE A 8 22.02 61.34 44.57
C ILE A 8 22.70 62.43 43.74
N THR A 9 23.55 63.24 44.41
CA THR A 9 24.36 64.25 43.70
C THR A 9 25.76 63.71 43.51
N ILE A 10 26.14 63.52 42.23
CA ILE A 10 27.48 63.14 41.85
C ILE A 10 28.21 64.48 41.53
N ILE A 11 29.27 64.71 42.24
CA ILE A 11 30.12 65.91 42.02
C ILE A 11 31.43 65.42 41.40
N ASP A 12 31.73 65.92 40.22
CA ASP A 12 32.93 65.63 39.45
C ASP A 12 33.57 66.98 39.07
N GLU A 13 34.81 66.96 38.65
CA GLU A 13 35.57 68.19 38.25
C GLU A 13 34.90 68.98 37.15
N SER A 14 33.99 68.36 36.42
CA SER A 14 33.17 68.92 35.27
C SER A 14 31.84 69.51 35.74
N GLY A 15 31.46 69.43 37.07
CA GLY A 15 30.20 69.94 37.60
C GLY A 15 29.42 68.93 38.45
N SER A 16 28.23 69.32 38.89
CA SER A 16 27.36 68.47 39.72
C SER A 16 26.18 67.95 38.87
N LYS A 17 25.98 66.64 38.83
CA LYS A 17 24.79 65.99 38.24
C LYS A 17 23.91 65.41 39.34
N GLN A 18 22.64 65.81 39.38
CA GLN A 18 21.67 65.31 40.35
C GLN A 18 20.79 64.22 39.66
N LEU A 19 20.83 63.02 40.23
CA LEU A 19 19.94 61.90 39.81
C LEU A 19 18.83 61.80 40.89
N LYS A 20 17.59 62.04 40.49
CA LYS A 20 16.40 61.93 41.33
C LYS A 20 15.76 60.54 41.17
N PHE A 21 15.67 59.80 42.28
CA PHE A 21 15.06 58.49 42.30
C PHE A 21 13.78 58.44 43.11
N SER A 22 12.76 57.76 42.61
CA SER A 22 11.52 57.52 43.32
C SER A 22 11.78 56.64 44.56
N LYS A 23 11.09 56.89 45.69
CA LYS A 23 11.16 56.08 46.91
C LYS A 23 10.80 54.58 46.64
N ASN A 24 10.03 54.31 45.59
CA ASN A 24 9.64 52.97 45.21
C ASN A 24 10.71 52.26 44.39
N LEU A 25 11.88 52.85 44.13
CA LEU A 25 12.94 52.28 43.30
C LEU A 25 13.35 50.89 43.79
N LYS A 26 13.55 50.67 45.08
CA LYS A 26 13.90 49.37 45.67
C LYS A 26 12.81 48.33 45.39
N ARG A 27 11.54 48.72 45.60
CA ARG A 27 10.41 47.83 45.37
C ARG A 27 10.29 47.45 43.90
N ASN A 28 10.39 48.38 42.97
CA ASN A 28 10.33 48.17 41.54
C ASN A 28 11.52 47.34 41.05
N LEU A 29 12.71 47.52 41.60
CA LEU A 29 13.90 46.73 41.28
C LEU A 29 13.73 45.26 41.74
N ILE A 30 13.22 45.05 42.96
CA ILE A 30 12.92 43.70 43.46
C ILE A 30 11.88 43.03 42.59
N ILE A 31 10.80 43.71 42.20
CA ILE A 31 9.76 43.19 41.32
C ILE A 31 10.36 42.82 39.95
N SER A 32 11.21 43.70 39.38
CA SER A 32 11.89 43.43 38.11
C SER A 32 12.79 42.20 38.17
N VAL A 33 13.56 42.03 39.24
CA VAL A 33 14.40 40.84 39.46
C VAL A 33 13.57 39.58 39.60
N VAL A 34 12.45 39.66 40.37
CA VAL A 34 11.54 38.48 40.49
C VAL A 34 10.93 38.10 39.15
N ILE A 35 10.45 39.08 38.38
CA ILE A 35 9.91 38.82 37.02
C ILE A 35 10.99 38.22 36.14
N PHE A 36 12.21 38.74 36.17
CA PHE A 36 13.32 38.18 35.38
C PHE A 36 13.62 36.72 35.75
N LEU A 37 13.66 36.42 37.08
CA LEU A 37 13.87 35.03 37.53
C LEU A 37 12.75 34.10 37.12
N LEU A 38 11.49 34.58 37.14
CA LEU A 38 10.34 33.81 36.65
C LEU A 38 10.44 33.51 35.12
N ILE A 39 10.85 34.51 34.34
CA ILE A 39 11.05 34.33 32.87
C ILE A 39 12.17 33.32 32.62
N VAL A 40 13.29 33.42 33.33
CA VAL A 40 14.40 32.48 33.20
C VAL A 40 13.97 31.05 33.61
N GLY A 41 13.28 30.95 34.77
CA GLY A 41 12.75 29.65 35.26
C GLY A 41 11.78 29.01 34.27
N PHE A 42 10.85 29.80 33.70
CA PHE A 42 9.94 29.34 32.67
C PHE A 42 10.69 28.92 31.40
N GLY A 43 11.69 29.71 30.97
CA GLY A 43 12.51 29.38 29.81
C GLY A 43 13.25 28.04 29.96
N VAL A 44 13.85 27.80 31.11
CA VAL A 44 14.54 26.51 31.40
C VAL A 44 13.55 25.37 31.48
N GLY A 45 12.38 25.55 32.08
CA GLY A 45 11.32 24.54 32.14
C GLY A 45 10.81 24.18 30.73
N PHE A 46 10.56 25.21 29.90
CA PHE A 46 10.14 25.04 28.52
C PHE A 46 11.20 24.32 27.67
N LEU A 47 12.47 24.66 27.85
CA LEU A 47 13.57 24.00 27.16
C LEU A 47 13.66 22.49 27.51
N LYS A 48 13.54 22.14 28.79
CA LYS A 48 13.48 20.74 29.24
C LYS A 48 12.29 20.00 28.66
N PHE A 49 11.11 20.62 28.57
CA PHE A 49 9.93 20.06 27.95
C PHE A 49 10.17 19.77 26.46
N LEU A 50 10.78 20.72 25.72
CA LEU A 50 11.12 20.53 24.31
C LEU A 50 12.11 19.38 24.09
N ILE A 51 13.15 19.29 24.92
CA ILE A 51 14.13 18.20 24.84
C ILE A 51 13.45 16.86 25.08
N ALA A 52 12.65 16.71 26.13
CA ALA A 52 11.91 15.48 26.42
C ALA A 52 10.96 15.11 25.27
N LYS A 53 10.31 16.10 24.63
CA LYS A 53 9.45 15.87 23.47
C LYS A 53 10.25 15.41 22.24
N MET A 54 11.42 15.99 22.01
CA MET A 54 12.33 15.55 20.95
C MET A 54 12.83 14.12 21.16
N ASP A 55 13.17 13.75 22.40
CA ASP A 55 13.64 12.41 22.73
C ASP A 55 12.55 11.35 22.46
N THR A 56 11.29 11.63 22.83
CA THR A 56 10.17 10.73 22.52
C THR A 56 9.95 10.59 21.03
N MET A 57 9.94 11.68 20.27
CA MET A 57 9.78 11.64 18.81
C MET A 57 10.94 10.90 18.13
N THR A 58 12.16 11.05 18.66
CA THR A 58 13.34 10.36 18.13
C THR A 58 13.28 8.85 18.40
N ALA A 59 12.81 8.47 19.58
CA ALA A 59 12.61 7.07 19.95
C ALA A 59 11.54 6.41 19.09
N GLU A 60 10.38 7.07 18.87
CA GLU A 60 9.32 6.59 17.97
C GLU A 60 9.82 6.46 16.54
N ARG A 61 10.52 7.46 16.02
CA ARG A 61 11.13 7.40 14.69
C ARG A 61 12.10 6.23 14.56
N ASN A 62 12.95 6.01 15.56
CA ASN A 62 13.92 4.93 15.53
C ASN A 62 13.26 3.55 15.66
N ALA A 63 12.14 3.43 16.36
CA ALA A 63 11.33 2.22 16.41
C ALA A 63 10.74 1.91 15.02
N VAL A 64 10.08 2.88 14.40
CA VAL A 64 9.53 2.74 13.03
C VAL A 64 10.62 2.38 11.99
N LEU A 65 11.81 2.96 12.11
CA LEU A 65 12.94 2.65 11.22
C LEU A 65 13.47 1.22 11.43
N ARG A 66 13.45 0.71 12.66
CA ARG A 66 13.80 -0.71 12.94
C ARG A 66 12.77 -1.65 12.33
N ASP A 67 11.48 -1.42 12.61
CA ASP A 67 10.39 -2.23 12.06
C ASP A 67 10.41 -2.23 10.53
N PHE A 68 10.66 -1.08 9.91
CA PHE A 68 10.80 -0.98 8.46
C PHE A 68 12.00 -1.79 7.93
N ARG A 69 13.13 -1.76 8.63
CA ARG A 69 14.32 -2.53 8.24
C ARG A 69 14.06 -4.03 8.35
N ASP A 70 13.42 -4.46 9.42
CA ASP A 70 13.07 -5.86 9.67
C ASP A 70 12.07 -6.37 8.63
N LEU A 71 11.05 -5.56 8.30
CA LEU A 71 10.11 -5.86 7.22
C LEU A 71 10.82 -5.95 5.85
N TYR A 72 11.74 -5.04 5.58
CA TYR A 72 12.51 -5.04 4.33
C TYR A 72 13.39 -6.28 4.21
N GLN A 73 14.09 -6.65 5.28
CA GLN A 73 14.89 -7.88 5.31
C GLN A 73 14.02 -9.12 5.13
N LYS A 74 12.88 -9.18 5.80
CA LYS A 74 11.93 -10.28 5.68
C LYS A 74 11.37 -10.40 4.26
N ASN A 75 11.01 -9.29 3.63
CA ASN A 75 10.59 -9.27 2.22
C ASN A 75 11.70 -9.72 1.27
N TYR A 76 12.94 -9.28 1.51
CA TYR A 76 14.10 -9.71 0.72
C TYR A 76 14.33 -11.22 0.85
N THR A 77 14.25 -11.76 2.06
CA THR A 77 14.41 -13.20 2.33
C THR A 77 13.30 -13.99 1.66
N LEU A 78 12.04 -13.58 1.84
CA LEU A 78 10.89 -14.22 1.19
C LEU A 78 10.99 -14.19 -0.34
N THR A 79 11.42 -13.07 -0.92
CA THR A 79 11.62 -12.98 -2.38
C THR A 79 12.69 -13.95 -2.86
N LYS A 80 13.77 -14.11 -2.09
CA LYS A 80 14.82 -15.09 -2.39
C LYS A 80 14.30 -16.52 -2.25
N GLU A 81 13.53 -16.82 -1.22
CA GLU A 81 12.90 -18.13 -1.02
C GLU A 81 11.92 -18.47 -2.15
N ILE A 82 11.09 -17.51 -2.57
CA ILE A 82 10.17 -17.67 -3.71
C ILE A 82 10.97 -17.97 -4.99
N LYS A 83 12.08 -17.25 -5.22
CA LYS A 83 12.93 -17.52 -6.38
C LYS A 83 13.53 -18.94 -6.34
N ASN A 84 14.05 -19.36 -5.18
CA ASN A 84 14.62 -20.69 -5.02
C ASN A 84 13.55 -21.78 -5.20
N LYS A 85 12.35 -21.60 -4.63
CA LYS A 85 11.24 -22.53 -4.79
C LYS A 85 10.75 -22.62 -6.26
N ARG A 86 10.77 -21.49 -6.97
CA ARG A 86 10.47 -21.47 -8.39
C ARG A 86 11.48 -22.27 -9.20
N GLU A 87 12.78 -22.15 -8.91
CA GLU A 87 13.83 -22.92 -9.55
C GLU A 87 13.69 -24.43 -9.22
N GLU A 88 13.40 -24.77 -7.96
CA GLU A 88 13.11 -26.16 -7.56
C GLU A 88 11.90 -26.75 -8.33
N LEU A 89 10.80 -26.00 -8.40
CA LEU A 89 9.61 -26.39 -9.15
C LEU A 89 9.88 -26.56 -10.64
N PHE A 90 10.69 -25.67 -11.22
CA PHE A 90 11.11 -25.79 -12.62
C PHE A 90 11.90 -27.08 -12.86
N ILE A 91 12.86 -27.41 -11.98
CA ILE A 91 13.65 -28.65 -12.07
C ILE A 91 12.75 -29.88 -11.90
N VAL A 92 11.82 -29.85 -10.95
CA VAL A 92 10.84 -30.94 -10.74
C VAL A 92 9.95 -31.10 -11.98
N GLY A 93 9.45 -30.01 -12.54
CA GLY A 93 8.66 -30.02 -13.77
C GLY A 93 9.43 -30.56 -14.97
N GLN A 94 10.73 -30.27 -15.10
CA GLN A 94 11.57 -30.89 -16.12
C GLN A 94 11.75 -32.40 -15.90
N LYS A 95 11.96 -32.85 -14.64
CA LYS A 95 12.08 -34.27 -14.32
C LYS A 95 10.78 -35.03 -14.59
N ILE A 96 9.64 -34.45 -14.26
CA ILE A 96 8.31 -35.00 -14.54
C ILE A 96 8.17 -35.17 -16.05
N ARG A 97 8.46 -34.13 -16.86
CA ARG A 97 8.44 -34.20 -18.34
C ARG A 97 9.34 -35.31 -18.89
N THR A 98 10.54 -35.47 -18.33
CA THR A 98 11.45 -36.54 -18.73
C THR A 98 10.87 -37.92 -18.42
N ILE A 99 10.24 -38.08 -17.25
CA ILE A 99 9.59 -39.35 -16.86
C ILE A 99 8.37 -39.62 -17.74
N GLU A 100 7.55 -38.61 -18.02
CA GLU A 100 6.39 -38.72 -18.93
C GLU A 100 6.82 -39.12 -20.34
N SER A 101 7.86 -38.50 -20.89
CA SER A 101 8.41 -38.88 -22.20
C SER A 101 8.95 -40.31 -22.23
N LEU A 102 9.50 -40.82 -21.13
CA LEU A 102 9.95 -42.20 -21.00
C LEU A 102 8.76 -43.18 -20.91
N ILE A 103 7.66 -42.78 -20.30
CA ILE A 103 6.43 -43.56 -20.16
C ILE A 103 5.69 -43.65 -21.52
N GLU A 104 5.66 -42.56 -22.27
CA GLU A 104 5.03 -42.53 -23.61
C GLU A 104 5.77 -43.40 -24.60
N VAL A 105 7.09 -43.48 -24.58
CA VAL A 105 7.86 -44.43 -25.39
C VAL A 105 7.48 -45.88 -25.09
N LYS A 106 6.99 -46.19 -23.87
CA LYS A 106 6.51 -47.51 -23.45
C LYS A 106 5.01 -47.75 -23.75
N ARG A 107 4.21 -46.72 -23.94
CA ARG A 107 2.75 -46.82 -24.22
C ARG A 107 2.40 -46.82 -25.71
N GLY A 108 3.25 -47.33 -26.54
CA GLY A 108 3.07 -47.58 -27.97
C GLY A 108 1.72 -47.21 -28.57
N ALA A 109 1.72 -46.27 -29.47
CA ALA A 109 0.99 -46.16 -30.74
C ALA A 109 -0.53 -45.88 -30.77
N ASN A 110 -1.31 -45.84 -29.70
CA ASN A 110 -2.75 -45.57 -29.81
C ASN A 110 -3.36 -44.80 -28.64
N GLY A 111 -2.89 -43.63 -28.37
CA GLY A 111 -3.50 -42.78 -27.38
C GLY A 111 -2.69 -41.50 -27.25
N GLY A 112 -2.94 -40.55 -28.14
CA GLY A 112 -2.28 -39.26 -28.08
C GLY A 112 -2.63 -38.55 -26.77
N VAL A 113 -1.68 -38.56 -25.82
CA VAL A 113 -1.60 -37.53 -24.80
C VAL A 113 -0.72 -36.46 -25.45
N HIS A 114 -1.31 -35.35 -25.81
CA HIS A 114 -0.60 -34.19 -26.30
C HIS A 114 0.38 -33.72 -25.21
N LEU A 115 1.67 -33.99 -25.44
CA LEU A 115 2.74 -33.36 -24.70
C LEU A 115 2.68 -31.86 -24.97
N TYR A 116 2.22 -31.10 -23.98
CA TYR A 116 2.41 -29.67 -23.88
C TYR A 116 2.49 -28.91 -25.20
N ASP A 117 1.38 -28.84 -25.92
CA ASP A 117 1.23 -27.82 -26.93
C ASP A 117 1.47 -26.50 -26.25
N GLU A 118 2.41 -25.72 -26.75
CA GLU A 118 2.69 -24.40 -26.26
C GLU A 118 1.38 -23.61 -26.23
N VAL A 119 0.90 -23.20 -25.04
CA VAL A 119 -0.39 -22.54 -24.92
C VAL A 119 -0.45 -21.37 -25.89
N ASP A 120 -1.37 -21.47 -26.85
CA ASP A 120 -1.62 -20.43 -27.81
C ASP A 120 -2.46 -19.32 -27.16
N LEU A 121 -1.80 -18.26 -26.75
CA LEU A 121 -2.45 -17.11 -26.12
C LEU A 121 -3.43 -16.39 -27.06
N GLU A 122 -3.30 -16.56 -28.38
CA GLU A 122 -4.20 -15.94 -29.35
C GLU A 122 -5.53 -16.70 -29.46
N ASN A 123 -5.50 -18.03 -29.28
CA ASN A 123 -6.65 -18.93 -29.46
C ASN A 123 -7.17 -19.54 -28.15
N LEU A 124 -7.12 -18.80 -27.03
CA LEU A 124 -7.68 -19.24 -25.76
C LEU A 124 -9.18 -19.49 -25.85
N ASN A 125 -9.65 -20.60 -25.28
CA ASN A 125 -11.07 -20.91 -25.24
C ASN A 125 -11.83 -20.00 -24.25
N LEU A 126 -13.16 -20.00 -24.36
CA LEU A 126 -14.01 -19.11 -23.53
C LEU A 126 -13.93 -19.44 -22.04
N ALA A 127 -13.78 -20.73 -21.68
CA ALA A 127 -13.65 -21.14 -20.29
C ALA A 127 -12.34 -20.64 -19.66
N GLN A 128 -11.22 -20.74 -20.38
CA GLN A 128 -9.94 -20.18 -19.95
C GLN A 128 -10.00 -18.66 -19.76
N LYS A 129 -10.63 -17.94 -20.69
CA LYS A 129 -10.82 -16.48 -20.59
C LYS A 129 -11.68 -16.11 -19.40
N HIS A 130 -12.81 -16.78 -19.19
CA HIS A 130 -13.68 -16.54 -18.04
C HIS A 130 -12.97 -16.81 -16.73
N LEU A 131 -12.26 -17.93 -16.61
CA LEU A 131 -11.52 -18.27 -15.40
C LEU A 131 -10.41 -17.25 -15.11
N ALA A 132 -9.67 -16.81 -16.13
CA ALA A 132 -8.68 -15.74 -15.97
C ALA A 132 -9.32 -14.43 -15.45
N LEU A 133 -10.43 -14.00 -16.06
CA LEU A 133 -11.15 -12.78 -15.65
C LEU A 133 -11.82 -12.91 -14.27
N MET A 134 -12.03 -14.10 -13.76
CA MET A 134 -12.52 -14.32 -12.41
C MET A 134 -11.40 -14.24 -11.38
N LEU A 135 -10.22 -14.79 -11.70
CA LEU A 135 -9.10 -14.97 -10.77
C LEU A 135 -8.09 -13.83 -10.77
N ILE A 136 -8.00 -13.05 -11.84
CA ILE A 136 -7.03 -11.94 -12.00
C ILE A 136 -7.77 -10.60 -11.93
N PRO A 137 -7.27 -9.61 -11.17
CA PRO A 137 -7.92 -8.30 -11.04
C PRO A 137 -8.22 -7.66 -12.39
N ASN A 138 -9.47 -7.32 -12.64
CA ASN A 138 -9.91 -6.67 -13.87
C ASN A 138 -11.23 -5.91 -13.67
N GLY A 139 -11.55 -5.03 -14.62
CA GLY A 139 -12.76 -4.22 -14.56
C GLY A 139 -12.71 -3.11 -13.51
N MET A 140 -13.79 -2.36 -13.43
CA MET A 140 -13.90 -1.20 -12.55
C MET A 140 -14.25 -1.61 -11.12
N PRO A 141 -13.46 -1.18 -10.10
CA PRO A 141 -13.77 -1.44 -8.69
C PRO A 141 -14.94 -0.61 -8.17
N MET A 142 -15.45 0.34 -8.95
CA MET A 142 -16.57 1.23 -8.64
C MET A 142 -17.48 1.40 -9.84
N LYS A 143 -18.79 1.50 -9.59
CA LYS A 143 -19.79 1.79 -10.64
C LYS A 143 -20.04 3.28 -10.84
N THR A 144 -19.82 4.10 -9.79
CA THR A 144 -20.11 5.52 -9.76
C THR A 144 -18.86 6.31 -9.38
N TYR A 145 -18.40 7.17 -10.26
CA TYR A 145 -17.30 8.10 -10.03
C TYR A 145 -17.42 9.30 -10.99
N SER A 146 -16.82 10.42 -10.65
CA SER A 146 -16.84 11.64 -11.48
C SER A 146 -15.63 11.73 -12.44
N ALA A 147 -14.49 11.16 -12.04
CA ALA A 147 -13.28 11.14 -12.84
C ALA A 147 -12.33 10.03 -12.39
N ILE A 148 -11.47 9.58 -13.33
CA ILE A 148 -10.33 8.70 -13.06
C ILE A 148 -9.06 9.53 -13.30
N LYS A 149 -8.15 9.53 -12.33
CA LYS A 149 -6.88 10.24 -12.42
C LYS A 149 -5.72 9.30 -12.13
N PRO A 150 -4.70 9.22 -13.00
CA PRO A 150 -3.47 8.54 -12.64
C PRO A 150 -2.87 9.22 -11.41
N THR A 151 -2.43 8.45 -10.45
CA THR A 151 -1.78 9.01 -9.28
C THR A 151 -0.41 9.52 -9.70
N LYS A 152 -0.17 10.82 -9.52
CA LYS A 152 1.15 11.40 -9.80
C LYS A 152 2.20 10.71 -8.96
N GLU A 153 3.38 10.50 -9.57
CA GLU A 153 4.55 9.91 -8.94
C GLU A 153 4.71 10.40 -7.49
N ARG A 154 4.54 9.50 -6.52
CA ARG A 154 4.92 9.81 -5.15
C ARG A 154 6.42 9.58 -5.05
N ASN A 155 7.16 10.66 -4.82
CA ASN A 155 8.56 10.56 -4.42
C ASN A 155 8.61 9.64 -3.19
N HIS A 156 9.12 8.43 -3.35
CA HIS A 156 9.35 7.54 -2.21
C HIS A 156 10.34 8.25 -1.28
N PRO A 157 10.01 8.49 0.00
CA PRO A 157 10.83 9.33 0.88
C PRO A 157 12.24 8.80 1.11
N ILE A 158 12.52 7.55 0.76
CA ILE A 158 13.82 6.89 0.99
C ILE A 158 14.53 6.57 -0.34
N LYS A 159 13.79 6.37 -1.44
CA LYS A 159 14.38 6.18 -2.78
C LYS A 159 13.75 7.20 -3.73
N LYS A 160 14.56 8.12 -4.24
CA LYS A 160 14.22 9.00 -5.39
C LYS A 160 14.11 8.16 -6.67
N ILE A 161 13.19 7.22 -6.72
CA ILE A 161 12.89 6.45 -7.92
C ILE A 161 11.82 7.27 -8.66
N LYS A 162 12.25 7.94 -9.72
CA LYS A 162 11.34 8.57 -10.68
C LYS A 162 10.63 7.46 -11.47
N GLY A 163 9.33 7.61 -11.70
CA GLY A 163 8.60 6.81 -12.67
C GLY A 163 7.97 5.51 -12.15
N VAL A 164 7.66 5.40 -10.86
CA VAL A 164 6.81 4.30 -10.38
C VAL A 164 5.37 4.77 -10.45
N GLU A 165 4.62 4.22 -11.40
CA GLU A 165 3.17 4.35 -11.41
C GLU A 165 2.62 3.86 -10.08
N SER A 166 1.81 4.68 -9.43
CA SER A 166 1.36 4.41 -8.07
C SER A 166 -0.15 4.14 -8.00
N GLY A 167 -0.70 3.52 -9.04
CA GLY A 167 -2.12 3.19 -9.14
C GLY A 167 -2.99 4.33 -9.70
N ILE A 168 -4.28 4.26 -9.47
CA ILE A 168 -5.30 5.18 -10.01
C ILE A 168 -6.20 5.69 -8.89
N ASP A 169 -6.55 6.97 -8.97
CA ASP A 169 -7.54 7.62 -8.11
C ASP A 169 -8.89 7.71 -8.83
N PHE A 170 -9.91 7.06 -8.27
CA PHE A 170 -11.31 7.26 -8.64
C PHE A 170 -11.88 8.38 -7.79
N ILE A 171 -12.17 9.51 -8.39
CA ILE A 171 -12.79 10.65 -7.69
C ILE A 171 -14.27 10.34 -7.55
N ALA A 172 -14.73 10.16 -6.33
CA ALA A 172 -16.11 9.77 -6.02
C ALA A 172 -16.52 10.35 -4.68
N PRO A 173 -17.81 10.65 -4.47
CA PRO A 173 -18.33 11.09 -3.18
C PRO A 173 -18.02 10.08 -2.06
N LEU A 174 -18.05 10.56 -0.81
CA LEU A 174 -17.99 9.68 0.36
C LEU A 174 -19.08 8.60 0.28
N ASN A 175 -18.80 7.44 0.85
CA ASN A 175 -19.74 6.31 0.92
C ASN A 175 -20.18 5.73 -0.44
N THR A 176 -19.40 5.95 -1.51
CA THR A 176 -19.63 5.23 -2.77
C THR A 176 -19.14 3.79 -2.65
N PRO A 177 -19.97 2.78 -3.00
CA PRO A 177 -19.58 1.38 -2.86
C PRO A 177 -18.36 1.00 -3.72
N VAL A 178 -17.46 0.20 -3.12
CA VAL A 178 -16.23 -0.32 -3.73
C VAL A 178 -16.27 -1.84 -3.73
N TYR A 179 -15.98 -2.46 -4.85
CA TYR A 179 -16.14 -3.89 -5.09
C TYR A 179 -14.81 -4.56 -5.41
N ALA A 180 -14.71 -5.87 -5.09
CA ALA A 180 -13.55 -6.68 -5.43
C ALA A 180 -13.42 -6.87 -6.94
N SER A 181 -12.22 -6.70 -7.47
CA SER A 181 -11.92 -6.79 -8.90
C SER A 181 -11.65 -8.22 -9.40
N ALA A 182 -11.46 -9.17 -8.49
CA ALA A 182 -11.32 -10.61 -8.73
C ALA A 182 -11.62 -11.40 -7.47
N ASP A 183 -11.77 -12.72 -7.62
CA ASP A 183 -11.83 -13.66 -6.49
C ASP A 183 -10.50 -13.66 -5.73
N GLY A 184 -10.54 -13.80 -4.41
CA GLY A 184 -9.31 -13.81 -3.62
C GLY A 184 -9.53 -13.98 -2.12
N ILE A 185 -8.44 -13.81 -1.39
CA ILE A 185 -8.42 -13.81 0.07
C ILE A 185 -8.07 -12.40 0.56
N VAL A 186 -8.85 -11.88 1.47
CA VAL A 186 -8.53 -10.62 2.15
C VAL A 186 -7.31 -10.86 3.04
N ASP A 187 -6.14 -10.42 2.59
CA ASP A 187 -4.88 -10.63 3.29
C ASP A 187 -4.67 -9.60 4.39
N PHE A 188 -4.99 -8.36 4.12
CA PHE A 188 -4.73 -7.27 5.07
C PHE A 188 -5.87 -6.25 5.10
N VAL A 189 -6.26 -5.86 6.31
CA VAL A 189 -7.22 -4.78 6.57
C VAL A 189 -6.63 -3.81 7.59
N LYS A 190 -6.70 -2.52 7.30
CA LYS A 190 -6.36 -1.44 8.22
C LYS A 190 -7.53 -0.48 8.33
N THR A 191 -7.98 -0.23 9.54
CA THR A 191 -9.08 0.69 9.85
C THR A 191 -8.64 1.76 10.85
N ASN A 192 -9.43 2.81 11.00
CA ASN A 192 -9.19 3.92 11.93
C ASN A 192 -7.83 4.62 11.74
N SER A 193 -7.36 4.70 10.48
CA SER A 193 -6.07 5.27 10.13
C SER A 193 -6.22 6.64 9.48
N ASN A 194 -5.61 7.66 10.08
CA ASN A 194 -5.57 9.02 9.56
C ASN A 194 -4.23 9.41 8.94
N VAL A 195 -3.36 8.44 8.66
CA VAL A 195 -2.04 8.67 8.07
C VAL A 195 -1.82 7.80 6.84
N GLY A 196 -1.02 8.28 5.91
CA GLY A 196 -0.64 7.55 4.69
C GLY A 196 -1.84 7.15 3.84
N TYR A 197 -2.01 5.86 3.59
CA TYR A 197 -3.11 5.29 2.81
C TYR A 197 -4.47 5.28 3.53
N GLY A 198 -4.54 5.71 4.80
CA GLY A 198 -5.78 5.68 5.57
C GLY A 198 -6.30 4.27 5.83
N ASN A 199 -7.63 4.11 5.77
CA ASN A 199 -8.26 2.79 5.81
C ASN A 199 -7.97 2.06 4.50
N LEU A 200 -7.52 0.81 4.62
CA LEU A 200 -6.98 0.04 3.50
C LEU A 200 -7.42 -1.41 3.57
N VAL A 201 -7.73 -1.96 2.41
CA VAL A 201 -7.91 -3.40 2.19
C VAL A 201 -6.92 -3.85 1.13
N ARG A 202 -6.25 -4.98 1.37
CA ARG A 202 -5.48 -5.71 0.38
C ARG A 202 -6.09 -7.09 0.20
N ILE A 203 -6.30 -7.46 -1.06
CA ILE A 203 -6.80 -8.78 -1.46
C ILE A 203 -5.72 -9.44 -2.27
N GLU A 204 -5.32 -10.65 -1.86
CA GLU A 204 -4.45 -11.52 -2.63
C GLU A 204 -5.31 -12.41 -3.53
N HIS A 205 -4.96 -12.42 -4.81
CA HIS A 205 -5.62 -13.18 -5.86
C HIS A 205 -4.74 -14.34 -6.35
N ALA A 206 -5.23 -15.10 -7.30
CA ALA A 206 -4.44 -16.17 -7.89
C ALA A 206 -3.16 -15.67 -8.59
N PHE A 207 -2.20 -16.55 -8.76
CA PHE A 207 -0.96 -16.35 -9.54
C PHE A 207 -0.04 -15.22 -9.06
N GLY A 208 -0.19 -14.76 -7.80
CA GLY A 208 0.63 -13.68 -7.24
C GLY A 208 0.14 -12.27 -7.59
N PHE A 209 -1.08 -12.14 -8.08
CA PHE A 209 -1.75 -10.85 -8.20
C PHE A 209 -2.30 -10.40 -6.86
N SER A 210 -2.36 -9.09 -6.65
CA SER A 210 -3.08 -8.49 -5.53
C SER A 210 -3.70 -7.16 -5.92
N SER A 211 -4.82 -6.83 -5.30
CA SER A 211 -5.47 -5.53 -5.42
C SER A 211 -5.47 -4.79 -4.08
N ILE A 212 -5.31 -3.46 -4.14
CA ILE A 212 -5.22 -2.60 -2.97
C ILE A 212 -6.21 -1.47 -3.10
N TYR A 213 -7.04 -1.30 -2.07
CA TYR A 213 -8.09 -0.30 -1.97
C TYR A 213 -7.78 0.60 -0.78
N THR A 214 -7.60 1.90 -0.99
CA THR A 214 -7.17 2.83 0.07
C THR A 214 -8.03 4.08 0.14
N HIS A 215 -7.81 4.86 1.20
CA HIS A 215 -8.58 6.05 1.56
C HIS A 215 -10.07 5.76 1.82
N LEU A 216 -10.40 4.49 2.13
CA LEU A 216 -11.77 4.08 2.41
C LEU A 216 -12.35 4.83 3.61
N ASP A 217 -13.67 5.10 3.57
CA ASP A 217 -14.40 5.61 4.71
C ASP A 217 -14.57 4.50 5.75
N HIS A 218 -15.15 3.39 5.33
CA HIS A 218 -15.21 2.18 6.13
C HIS A 218 -15.07 0.92 5.28
N VAL A 219 -14.67 -0.17 5.94
CA VAL A 219 -14.35 -1.48 5.36
C VAL A 219 -15.46 -2.46 5.70
N ASN A 220 -15.87 -3.28 4.72
CA ASN A 220 -16.96 -4.26 4.87
C ASN A 220 -16.48 -5.71 4.88
N VAL A 221 -15.18 -5.93 4.94
CA VAL A 221 -14.56 -7.26 4.88
C VAL A 221 -13.64 -7.49 6.07
N GLN A 222 -13.37 -8.76 6.37
CA GLN A 222 -12.47 -9.15 7.45
C GLN A 222 -11.19 -9.81 6.90
N PRO A 223 -10.04 -9.67 7.58
CA PRO A 223 -8.83 -10.38 7.20
C PRO A 223 -9.05 -11.91 7.19
N LYS A 224 -8.42 -12.59 6.25
CA LYS A 224 -8.48 -14.04 6.03
C LYS A 224 -9.83 -14.55 5.52
N SER A 225 -10.78 -13.70 5.18
CA SER A 225 -12.01 -14.09 4.51
C SER A 225 -11.79 -14.27 3.01
N PHE A 226 -12.50 -15.24 2.42
CA PHE A 226 -12.64 -15.32 0.96
C PHE A 226 -13.59 -14.24 0.48
N ILE A 227 -13.29 -13.65 -0.66
CA ILE A 227 -14.12 -12.64 -1.32
C ILE A 227 -14.26 -12.99 -2.81
N GLN A 228 -15.45 -12.86 -3.33
CA GLN A 228 -15.74 -13.07 -4.74
C GLN A 228 -15.63 -11.76 -5.52
N LYS A 229 -15.29 -11.84 -6.79
CA LYS A 229 -15.34 -10.72 -7.72
C LYS A 229 -16.73 -10.05 -7.69
N GLY A 230 -16.74 -8.72 -7.60
CA GLY A 230 -17.98 -7.94 -7.50
C GLY A 230 -18.60 -7.89 -6.11
N GLN A 231 -18.04 -8.58 -5.10
CA GLN A 231 -18.48 -8.47 -3.72
C GLN A 231 -18.01 -7.14 -3.11
N LEU A 232 -18.79 -6.59 -2.19
CA LEU A 232 -18.54 -5.31 -1.51
C LEU A 232 -17.29 -5.41 -0.60
N VAL A 233 -16.28 -4.60 -0.89
CA VAL A 233 -15.05 -4.44 -0.09
C VAL A 233 -15.22 -3.39 1.00
N GLY A 234 -15.87 -2.27 0.66
CA GLY A 234 -16.05 -1.12 1.53
C GLY A 234 -16.62 0.06 0.76
N TYR A 235 -16.33 1.25 1.23
CA TYR A 235 -16.87 2.48 0.64
C TYR A 235 -15.76 3.52 0.49
N SER A 236 -15.81 4.30 -0.61
CA SER A 236 -14.87 5.40 -0.86
C SER A 236 -14.90 6.42 0.26
N GLY A 237 -13.77 7.04 0.53
CA GLY A 237 -13.62 7.94 1.66
C GLY A 237 -12.64 9.06 1.46
N LYS A 238 -12.16 9.55 2.61
CA LYS A 238 -11.15 10.61 2.71
C LYS A 238 -10.12 10.32 3.80
N SER A 239 -10.01 9.06 4.24
CA SER A 239 -9.09 8.68 5.31
C SER A 239 -7.62 8.81 4.91
N GLY A 240 -6.75 9.05 5.88
CA GLY A 240 -5.33 9.24 5.64
C GLY A 240 -4.98 10.49 4.84
N ASN A 241 -3.92 10.44 4.06
CA ASN A 241 -3.41 11.57 3.26
C ASN A 241 -4.03 11.59 1.85
N SER A 242 -5.35 11.51 1.74
CA SER A 242 -6.04 11.39 0.45
C SER A 242 -6.03 12.67 -0.39
N GLY A 243 -5.99 13.84 0.27
CA GLY A 243 -6.13 15.14 -0.42
C GLY A 243 -7.53 15.44 -0.97
N GLY A 244 -8.52 14.56 -0.77
CA GLY A 244 -9.90 14.69 -1.23
C GLY A 244 -10.68 13.38 -1.14
N GLU A 245 -11.96 13.42 -1.51
CA GLU A 245 -12.83 12.26 -1.55
C GLU A 245 -12.52 11.39 -2.76
N LYS A 246 -12.13 10.13 -2.53
CA LYS A 246 -11.73 9.21 -3.58
C LYS A 246 -11.56 7.78 -3.09
N LEU A 247 -11.46 6.86 -4.04
CA LEU A 247 -10.78 5.58 -3.88
C LEU A 247 -9.43 5.67 -4.58
N HIS A 248 -8.35 5.33 -3.90
CA HIS A 248 -7.10 5.02 -4.58
C HIS A 248 -7.00 3.49 -4.73
N TYR A 249 -6.74 3.04 -5.95
CA TYR A 249 -6.76 1.64 -6.34
C TYR A 249 -5.46 1.25 -7.03
N GLU A 250 -4.88 0.12 -6.62
CA GLU A 250 -3.67 -0.45 -7.21
C GLU A 250 -3.90 -1.91 -7.58
N VAL A 251 -3.30 -2.35 -8.68
CA VAL A 251 -3.10 -3.75 -9.03
C VAL A 251 -1.62 -4.05 -8.98
N ARG A 252 -1.24 -5.16 -8.36
CA ARG A 252 0.15 -5.59 -8.24
C ARG A 252 0.32 -7.03 -8.70
N PHE A 253 1.51 -7.32 -9.21
CA PHE A 253 1.96 -8.68 -9.51
C PHE A 253 3.29 -8.92 -8.79
N LEU A 254 3.34 -9.93 -7.91
CA LEU A 254 4.48 -10.25 -7.05
C LEU A 254 5.03 -9.00 -6.32
N GLY A 255 4.12 -8.13 -5.84
CA GLY A 255 4.43 -6.89 -5.15
C GLY A 255 4.80 -5.69 -6.04
N LYS A 256 5.02 -5.88 -7.34
CA LYS A 256 5.28 -4.79 -8.30
C LYS A 256 3.95 -4.18 -8.75
N ILE A 257 3.85 -2.85 -8.70
CA ILE A 257 2.67 -2.12 -9.17
C ILE A 257 2.60 -2.21 -10.70
N LEU A 258 1.40 -2.48 -11.21
CA LEU A 258 1.08 -2.58 -12.63
C LEU A 258 0.41 -1.30 -13.14
N ASP A 259 0.39 -1.12 -14.48
CA ASP A 259 -0.48 -0.13 -15.10
C ASP A 259 -1.95 -0.57 -14.95
N VAL A 260 -2.62 0.04 -13.97
CA VAL A 260 -4.00 -0.29 -13.63
C VAL A 260 -4.95 -0.05 -14.80
N GLN A 261 -4.71 0.95 -15.67
CA GLN A 261 -5.61 1.31 -16.78
C GLN A 261 -5.87 0.11 -17.69
N LYS A 262 -4.86 -0.71 -17.91
CA LYS A 262 -4.96 -1.93 -18.76
C LYS A 262 -5.87 -2.98 -18.14
N PHE A 263 -5.78 -3.14 -16.83
CA PHE A 263 -6.62 -4.08 -16.08
C PHE A 263 -8.07 -3.60 -15.93
N LEU A 264 -8.31 -2.27 -15.89
CA LEU A 264 -9.68 -1.73 -15.87
C LEU A 264 -10.46 -2.01 -17.15
N ALA A 265 -9.78 -1.99 -18.28
CA ALA A 265 -10.38 -2.25 -19.60
C ALA A 265 -10.37 -3.73 -19.98
N TRP A 266 -9.77 -4.61 -19.14
CA TRP A 266 -9.63 -6.02 -19.46
C TRP A 266 -10.95 -6.76 -19.27
N ASP A 267 -11.51 -7.21 -20.39
CA ASP A 267 -12.74 -7.97 -20.48
C ASP A 267 -12.62 -9.03 -21.59
N LEU A 268 -13.71 -9.68 -21.97
CA LEU A 268 -13.69 -10.69 -23.03
C LEU A 268 -13.40 -10.10 -24.41
N ASP A 269 -13.86 -8.89 -24.69
CA ASP A 269 -13.70 -8.23 -25.99
C ASP A 269 -12.28 -7.67 -26.16
N HIS A 270 -11.64 -7.25 -25.06
CA HIS A 270 -10.29 -6.68 -25.03
C HIS A 270 -9.29 -7.60 -24.33
N PHE A 271 -9.48 -8.92 -24.44
CA PHE A 271 -8.72 -9.89 -23.66
C PHE A 271 -7.22 -9.85 -23.98
N GLN A 272 -6.85 -9.79 -25.25
CA GLN A 272 -5.46 -9.83 -25.71
C GLN A 272 -4.65 -8.61 -25.30
N SER A 273 -5.28 -7.44 -25.22
CA SER A 273 -4.58 -6.18 -24.93
C SER A 273 -3.84 -6.17 -23.60
N ALA A 274 -4.36 -6.84 -22.57
CA ALA A 274 -3.70 -6.92 -21.27
C ALA A 274 -2.50 -7.89 -21.27
N LEU A 275 -2.54 -8.92 -22.14
CA LEU A 275 -1.47 -9.91 -22.25
C LEU A 275 -0.23 -9.34 -22.95
N GLU A 276 -0.42 -8.54 -23.99
CA GLU A 276 0.67 -7.99 -24.82
C GLU A 276 1.55 -6.98 -24.07
N GLU A 277 0.97 -6.20 -23.18
CA GLU A 277 1.64 -5.06 -22.56
C GLU A 277 2.45 -5.43 -21.30
N ASN A 278 2.07 -6.50 -20.59
CA ASN A 278 2.74 -6.91 -19.35
C ASN A 278 3.72 -8.07 -19.60
N LYS A 279 4.72 -7.83 -20.47
CA LYS A 279 5.69 -8.85 -20.91
C LYS A 279 6.53 -9.50 -19.80
N PHE A 280 6.57 -8.93 -18.60
CA PHE A 280 7.25 -9.55 -17.45
C PHE A 280 6.38 -10.57 -16.70
N ILE A 281 5.11 -10.70 -17.08
CA ILE A 281 4.21 -11.74 -16.59
C ILE A 281 4.33 -12.90 -17.58
N GLU A 282 4.70 -14.06 -17.07
CA GLU A 282 4.81 -15.29 -17.85
C GLU A 282 3.41 -15.85 -18.15
N TRP A 283 2.66 -15.18 -19.01
CA TRP A 283 1.27 -15.51 -19.33
C TRP A 283 1.08 -16.95 -19.80
N LYS A 284 2.00 -17.47 -20.61
CA LYS A 284 1.93 -18.85 -21.10
C LYS A 284 1.91 -19.86 -19.94
N ASN A 285 2.78 -19.68 -18.94
CA ASN A 285 2.83 -20.54 -17.77
C ASN A 285 1.55 -20.43 -16.92
N LEU A 286 0.98 -19.23 -16.83
CA LEU A 286 -0.25 -18.99 -16.10
C LEU A 286 -1.43 -19.65 -16.79
N PHE A 287 -1.56 -19.48 -18.11
CA PHE A 287 -2.64 -20.09 -18.90
C PHE A 287 -2.51 -21.60 -19.02
N TRP A 288 -1.32 -22.14 -18.99
CA TRP A 288 -1.12 -23.58 -18.89
C TRP A 288 -1.75 -24.15 -17.59
N VAL A 289 -1.55 -23.50 -16.45
CA VAL A 289 -2.21 -23.92 -15.18
C VAL A 289 -3.74 -23.76 -15.27
N LEU A 290 -4.22 -22.69 -15.92
CA LEU A 290 -5.67 -22.51 -16.12
C LEU A 290 -6.28 -23.57 -17.01
N GLU A 291 -5.55 -24.04 -18.02
CA GLU A 291 -5.98 -25.14 -18.89
C GLU A 291 -6.16 -26.43 -18.11
N ASP A 292 -5.19 -26.80 -17.26
CA ASP A 292 -5.30 -27.97 -16.39
C ASP A 292 -6.54 -27.90 -15.48
N ILE A 293 -6.80 -26.72 -14.89
CA ILE A 293 -7.99 -26.52 -14.04
C ILE A 293 -9.28 -26.70 -14.83
N VAL A 294 -9.38 -26.16 -16.04
CA VAL A 294 -10.55 -26.29 -16.92
C VAL A 294 -10.77 -27.76 -17.30
N GLN A 295 -9.71 -28.46 -17.67
CA GLN A 295 -9.80 -29.88 -18.04
C GLN A 295 -10.23 -30.76 -16.86
N LEU A 296 -9.70 -30.50 -15.65
CA LEU A 296 -10.13 -31.19 -14.45
C LEU A 296 -11.62 -30.98 -14.15
N GLN A 297 -12.11 -29.76 -14.33
CA GLN A 297 -13.53 -29.45 -14.12
C GLN A 297 -14.43 -30.18 -15.12
N GLU A 298 -14.05 -30.20 -16.38
CA GLU A 298 -14.79 -30.97 -17.42
C GLU A 298 -14.84 -32.48 -17.13
N HIS A 299 -13.79 -33.05 -16.58
CA HIS A 299 -13.78 -34.46 -16.18
C HIS A 299 -14.72 -34.73 -14.99
N VAL A 300 -14.70 -33.89 -13.97
CA VAL A 300 -15.58 -33.98 -12.79
C VAL A 300 -17.05 -33.87 -13.22
N ASP A 301 -17.37 -32.93 -14.09
CA ASP A 301 -18.75 -32.73 -14.57
C ASP A 301 -19.23 -33.93 -15.42
N LYS A 302 -18.37 -34.52 -16.24
CA LYS A 302 -18.68 -35.76 -16.99
C LYS A 302 -18.93 -36.94 -16.07
N ASP A 303 -18.09 -37.14 -15.06
CA ASP A 303 -18.25 -38.22 -14.08
C ASP A 303 -19.52 -38.05 -13.24
N ALA A 304 -19.89 -36.84 -12.91
CA ALA A 304 -21.13 -36.53 -12.19
C ALA A 304 -22.39 -36.83 -13.05
N LEU A 305 -22.32 -36.66 -14.38
CA LEU A 305 -23.41 -36.97 -15.29
C LEU A 305 -23.56 -38.49 -15.58
N ILE A 306 -22.46 -39.26 -15.49
CA ILE A 306 -22.48 -40.72 -15.68
C ILE A 306 -23.04 -41.42 -14.45
N ASN A 307 -22.94 -40.85 -13.27
CA ASN A 307 -23.40 -41.40 -11.98
C ASN A 307 -24.80 -40.97 -11.58
N GLN A 308 -25.57 -40.28 -12.42
CA GLN A 308 -26.99 -39.98 -12.32
C GLN A 308 -27.80 -40.91 -13.23
#